data_9d406de4aaa9a52ed6186b3ab8b3bf16
#
_entry.id   9d406de4aaa9a52ed6186b3ab8b3bf16
#
_cell.length_a   1.000
_cell.length_b   1.000
_cell.length_c   1.000
_cell.angle_alpha   90.00
_cell.angle_beta   90.00
_cell.angle_gamma   90.00
#
_symmetry.space_group_name_H-M   'P 1'
#
loop_
_entity.id
_entity.type
_entity.pdbx_description
1 polymer ?
#
loop_
_entity_poly.entity_id
_entity_poly.type
_entity_poly.pdbx_seq_one_letter_code
_entity_poly.pdbx_strand_id
1 'polypeptide(L)'
;MCVDTIKAMSCDKEYAKMSKSELLSLCESSGVTKYKSKNKGELIALLECKVECKEIVPDEMIDVKNVDGMEYLKGVPDDGIDLVLTDPPYIISRDSGMNAHYNAVKLNEENEVEFVKTFDEWEAYKGDNEIKDDTKRDNYMRYGSIYGKKYCVKTDYGEWDSEFTMERLEDFVGAYYKKLRRGGTLIMFFDLWKITDLKDIMERCNFKQIRMIEWIKTNPQPLNSKVNYLTNCREIALIGVKGGSPTFNSSYDNGIYMYPLQGGKNRFHPTQKSLKLFEDLIAKHSNEGDVVLDTFLGSGTTAIACKKMSRRFRGCEISGEYYDKLMSLLC
;
A
#
# COMPACT_ATOMS: atom_id res chain seq x y z
N MET A 1 -37.28 -7.51 16.60
CA MET A 1 -37.25 -6.25 17.37
C MET A 1 -37.38 -6.62 18.85
N CYS A 2 -36.46 -6.26 19.70
CA CYS A 2 -36.28 -6.52 21.13
C CYS A 2 -35.27 -7.62 21.50
N VAL A 3 -34.00 -7.41 21.22
CA VAL A 3 -32.91 -8.11 21.94
C VAL A 3 -31.70 -7.19 22.17
N ASP A 4 -31.53 -6.12 21.39
CA ASP A 4 -30.29 -5.29 21.41
C ASP A 4 -30.31 -4.09 22.36
N THR A 5 -31.43 -3.77 22.96
CA THR A 5 -31.57 -2.63 23.89
C THR A 5 -31.23 -2.97 25.35
N ILE A 6 -31.01 -4.26 25.67
CA ILE A 6 -30.81 -4.71 27.07
C ILE A 6 -29.32 -4.76 27.48
N LYS A 7 -28.39 -4.79 26.54
CA LYS A 7 -26.97 -4.90 26.86
C LYS A 7 -26.27 -3.58 27.24
N ALA A 8 -26.66 -2.46 26.64
CA ALA A 8 -26.09 -1.13 26.95
C ALA A 8 -26.46 -0.62 28.36
N MET A 9 -27.62 -0.97 28.89
CA MET A 9 -28.07 -0.53 30.21
C MET A 9 -27.44 -1.30 31.41
N SER A 10 -26.65 -2.35 31.19
CA SER A 10 -26.10 -3.18 32.29
C SER A 10 -24.70 -2.77 32.71
N CYS A 11 -23.92 -2.13 31.85
CA CYS A 11 -22.51 -1.79 32.12
C CYS A 11 -22.38 -0.60 33.10
N ASP A 12 -23.19 0.44 32.94
CA ASP A 12 -23.18 1.64 33.81
C ASP A 12 -23.50 1.34 35.27
N LYS A 13 -24.35 0.34 35.51
CA LYS A 13 -24.72 -0.09 36.89
C LYS A 13 -23.67 -0.95 37.56
N GLU A 14 -22.74 -1.53 36.83
CA GLU A 14 -21.71 -2.42 37.33
C GLU A 14 -20.51 -1.62 37.86
N TYR A 15 -19.99 -0.67 37.13
CA TYR A 15 -18.90 0.22 37.58
C TYR A 15 -19.26 1.07 38.79
N ALA A 16 -20.51 1.52 38.91
CA ALA A 16 -20.99 2.30 40.03
C ALA A 16 -20.92 1.55 41.35
N LYS A 17 -21.00 0.21 41.33
CA LYS A 17 -20.92 -0.66 42.50
C LYS A 17 -19.49 -1.01 42.92
N MET A 18 -18.51 -0.82 42.06
CA MET A 18 -17.11 -1.16 42.32
C MET A 18 -16.44 -0.16 43.26
N SER A 19 -15.52 -0.64 44.07
CA SER A 19 -14.64 0.21 44.88
C SER A 19 -13.64 0.96 44.00
N LYS A 20 -13.06 2.03 44.53
CA LYS A 20 -12.01 2.79 43.84
C LYS A 20 -10.79 1.90 43.49
N SER A 21 -10.42 0.95 44.34
CA SER A 21 -9.32 0.03 44.13
C SER A 21 -9.58 -0.94 43.00
N GLU A 22 -10.81 -1.46 42.88
CA GLU A 22 -11.21 -2.32 41.77
C GLU A 22 -11.21 -1.58 40.45
N LEU A 23 -11.70 -0.33 40.42
CA LEU A 23 -11.66 0.53 39.22
C LEU A 23 -10.23 0.89 38.80
N LEU A 24 -9.32 1.11 39.74
CA LEU A 24 -7.91 1.33 39.41
C LEU A 24 -7.26 0.10 38.79
N SER A 25 -7.51 -1.10 39.37
CA SER A 25 -7.04 -2.37 38.80
C SER A 25 -7.61 -2.62 37.39
N LEU A 26 -8.88 -2.28 37.20
CA LEU A 26 -9.54 -2.41 35.91
C LEU A 26 -9.00 -1.42 34.87
N CYS A 27 -8.68 -0.18 35.28
CA CYS A 27 -8.01 0.78 34.40
C CYS A 27 -6.60 0.29 33.97
N GLU A 28 -5.88 -0.34 34.90
CA GLU A 28 -4.56 -0.90 34.63
C GLU A 28 -4.61 -2.06 33.62
N SER A 29 -5.48 -3.05 33.87
CA SER A 29 -5.69 -4.20 33.01
C SER A 29 -6.27 -3.80 31.63
N SER A 30 -7.03 -2.71 31.58
CA SER A 30 -7.60 -2.15 30.34
C SER A 30 -6.64 -1.21 29.61
N GLY A 31 -5.40 -0.98 30.08
CA GLY A 31 -4.44 -0.10 29.44
C GLY A 31 -4.86 1.38 29.41
N VAL A 32 -5.64 1.85 30.39
CA VAL A 32 -5.97 3.28 30.55
C VAL A 32 -4.74 4.00 31.05
N THR A 33 -4.39 5.16 30.49
CA THR A 33 -3.27 5.98 30.96
C THR A 33 -3.74 7.11 31.84
N LYS A 34 -2.86 7.64 32.71
CA LYS A 34 -3.12 8.80 33.61
C LYS A 34 -4.34 8.65 34.55
N TYR A 35 -4.62 7.42 34.99
CA TYR A 35 -5.77 7.10 35.86
C TYR A 35 -5.46 7.16 37.37
N LYS A 36 -4.18 7.01 37.79
CA LYS A 36 -3.79 6.82 39.21
C LYS A 36 -4.18 7.98 40.14
N SER A 37 -4.25 9.21 39.65
CA SER A 37 -4.63 10.42 40.39
C SER A 37 -6.13 10.74 40.34
N LYS A 38 -6.94 9.93 39.66
CA LYS A 38 -8.34 10.19 39.38
C LYS A 38 -9.27 9.79 40.53
N ASN A 39 -10.40 10.51 40.69
CA ASN A 39 -11.46 10.13 41.60
C ASN A 39 -12.35 9.01 41.01
N LYS A 40 -13.25 8.43 41.82
CA LYS A 40 -14.10 7.31 41.42
C LYS A 40 -14.94 7.63 40.17
N GLY A 41 -15.55 8.82 40.12
CA GLY A 41 -16.38 9.22 38.95
C GLY A 41 -15.55 9.40 37.67
N GLU A 42 -14.36 9.99 37.80
CA GLU A 42 -13.45 10.13 36.64
C GLU A 42 -12.92 8.78 36.14
N LEU A 43 -12.71 7.78 37.04
CA LEU A 43 -12.32 6.43 36.64
C LEU A 43 -13.44 5.71 35.90
N ILE A 44 -14.68 5.88 36.36
CA ILE A 44 -15.85 5.34 35.67
C ILE A 44 -15.98 5.97 34.28
N ALA A 45 -15.92 7.29 34.17
CA ALA A 45 -16.00 7.99 32.90
C ALA A 45 -14.89 7.58 31.92
N LEU A 46 -13.66 7.33 32.41
CA LEU A 46 -12.56 6.82 31.57
C LEU A 46 -12.78 5.39 31.08
N LEU A 47 -13.42 4.54 31.88
CA LEU A 47 -13.76 3.19 31.52
C LEU A 47 -14.96 3.15 30.54
N GLU A 48 -15.98 3.97 30.79
CA GLU A 48 -17.15 4.14 29.92
C GLU A 48 -16.76 4.71 28.55
N CYS A 49 -15.92 5.75 28.50
CA CYS A 49 -15.39 6.30 27.26
C CYS A 49 -14.61 5.25 26.44
N LYS A 50 -13.92 4.32 27.12
CA LYS A 50 -13.26 3.20 26.44
C LYS A 50 -14.24 2.13 25.95
N VAL A 51 -15.35 1.96 26.65
CA VAL A 51 -16.43 1.05 26.22
C VAL A 51 -17.18 1.63 25.02
N GLU A 52 -17.53 2.92 25.06
CA GLU A 52 -18.15 3.61 23.92
C GLU A 52 -17.24 3.63 22.67
N CYS A 53 -15.92 3.75 22.86
CA CYS A 53 -14.97 3.57 21.75
C CYS A 53 -14.85 2.12 21.25
N LYS A 54 -15.41 1.12 21.96
CA LYS A 54 -15.47 -0.29 21.55
C LYS A 54 -16.76 -0.70 20.83
N GLU A 55 -17.81 0.11 20.86
CA GLU A 55 -19.06 -0.13 20.12
C GLU A 55 -19.05 0.40 18.68
N ILE A 56 -17.88 0.51 18.08
CA ILE A 56 -17.75 0.74 16.65
C ILE A 56 -17.65 -0.63 15.97
N VAL A 57 -18.76 -1.10 15.38
CA VAL A 57 -18.89 -2.15 14.33
C VAL A 57 -18.06 -3.41 14.59
N PRO A 58 -18.60 -4.63 14.38
CA PRO A 58 -17.77 -5.85 14.43
C PRO A 58 -16.54 -5.61 13.55
N ASP A 59 -15.39 -5.58 14.19
CA ASP A 59 -14.12 -5.22 13.61
C ASP A 59 -13.70 -6.34 12.65
N GLU A 60 -14.17 -6.25 11.42
CA GLU A 60 -13.69 -7.14 10.36
C GLU A 60 -12.18 -6.98 10.33
N MET A 61 -11.47 -8.08 10.53
CA MET A 61 -10.00 -8.07 10.54
C MET A 61 -9.44 -7.40 9.28
N ILE A 62 -10.17 -7.46 8.18
CA ILE A 62 -9.82 -6.91 6.88
C ILE A 62 -11.04 -6.13 6.33
N ASP A 63 -10.94 -4.80 6.28
CA ASP A 63 -11.92 -3.89 5.66
C ASP A 63 -11.34 -3.31 4.37
N VAL A 64 -11.85 -3.76 3.23
CA VAL A 64 -11.44 -3.27 1.90
C VAL A 64 -12.67 -2.80 1.13
N LYS A 65 -12.58 -1.61 0.50
CA LYS A 65 -13.66 -1.05 -0.32
C LYS A 65 -13.18 -0.69 -1.72
N ASN A 66 -14.09 -0.82 -2.69
CA ASN A 66 -13.85 -0.32 -4.04
C ASN A 66 -14.31 1.14 -4.12
N VAL A 67 -13.38 2.07 -3.86
CA VAL A 67 -13.64 3.51 -3.81
C VAL A 67 -12.34 4.31 -3.92
N ASP A 68 -12.43 5.59 -4.28
CA ASP A 68 -11.29 6.52 -4.24
C ASP A 68 -10.70 6.64 -2.83
N GLY A 69 -9.36 6.76 -2.73
CA GLY A 69 -8.64 6.79 -1.46
C GLY A 69 -9.01 7.98 -0.57
N MET A 70 -9.20 9.17 -1.13
CA MET A 70 -9.59 10.35 -0.34
C MET A 70 -11.04 10.23 0.17
N GLU A 71 -11.92 9.62 -0.62
CA GLU A 71 -13.29 9.34 -0.17
C GLU A 71 -13.29 8.30 0.95
N TYR A 72 -12.50 7.22 0.80
CA TYR A 72 -12.33 6.21 1.84
C TYR A 72 -11.86 6.81 3.17
N LEU A 73 -10.86 7.70 3.11
CA LEU A 73 -10.28 8.35 4.30
C LEU A 73 -11.28 9.19 5.09
N LYS A 74 -12.37 9.69 4.49
CA LYS A 74 -13.43 10.40 5.22
C LYS A 74 -14.12 9.52 6.27
N GLY A 75 -14.23 8.22 6.00
CA GLY A 75 -14.81 7.23 6.92
C GLY A 75 -13.84 6.64 7.94
N VAL A 76 -12.53 6.90 7.80
CA VAL A 76 -11.51 6.44 8.75
C VAL A 76 -11.43 7.38 9.94
N PRO A 77 -11.51 6.92 11.20
CA PRO A 77 -11.41 7.77 12.38
C PRO A 77 -10.02 8.41 12.48
N ASP A 78 -9.97 9.65 12.97
CA ASP A 78 -8.71 10.31 13.30
C ASP A 78 -8.03 9.60 14.48
N ASP A 79 -6.69 9.60 14.48
CA ASP A 79 -5.86 8.93 15.50
C ASP A 79 -6.12 7.42 15.68
N GLY A 80 -6.76 6.77 14.68
CA GLY A 80 -7.17 5.37 14.73
C GLY A 80 -6.22 4.39 14.00
N ILE A 81 -5.17 4.88 13.34
CA ILE A 81 -4.25 4.07 12.52
C ILE A 81 -2.88 3.98 13.18
N ASP A 82 -2.31 2.78 13.23
CA ASP A 82 -0.98 2.53 13.78
C ASP A 82 0.12 2.66 12.74
N LEU A 83 -0.13 2.13 11.54
CA LEU A 83 0.80 2.11 10.42
C LEU A 83 0.06 2.44 9.11
N VAL A 84 0.57 3.39 8.34
CA VAL A 84 0.26 3.54 6.92
C VAL A 84 1.41 2.94 6.13
N LEU A 85 1.13 1.93 5.30
CA LEU A 85 2.11 1.31 4.40
C LEU A 85 1.50 1.29 3.00
N THR A 86 2.01 2.13 2.10
CA THR A 86 1.33 2.42 0.83
C THR A 86 2.30 2.71 -0.31
N ASP A 87 1.81 2.53 -1.54
CA ASP A 87 2.55 2.70 -2.79
C ASP A 87 1.67 3.44 -3.81
N PRO A 88 1.57 4.78 -3.70
CA PRO A 88 0.77 5.57 -4.63
C PRO A 88 1.35 5.57 -6.04
N PRO A 89 0.55 5.96 -7.07
CA PRO A 89 1.05 6.16 -8.41
C PRO A 89 2.28 7.08 -8.43
N TYR A 90 3.31 6.68 -9.17
CA TYR A 90 4.51 7.52 -9.31
C TYR A 90 4.22 8.63 -10.32
N ILE A 91 4.43 9.86 -9.89
CA ILE A 91 4.29 11.04 -10.75
C ILE A 91 5.53 11.09 -11.66
N ILE A 92 5.55 10.24 -12.68
CA ILE A 92 6.66 10.18 -13.62
C ILE A 92 6.61 11.44 -14.48
N SER A 93 7.72 12.18 -14.57
CA SER A 93 7.83 13.31 -15.51
C SER A 93 7.65 12.77 -16.93
N ARG A 94 6.76 13.41 -17.71
CA ARG A 94 6.41 12.99 -19.09
C ARG A 94 7.59 12.90 -20.05
N ASP A 95 8.76 13.35 -19.63
CA ASP A 95 9.99 13.38 -20.43
C ASP A 95 10.87 12.12 -20.29
N SER A 96 10.45 11.12 -19.50
CA SER A 96 11.20 9.86 -19.43
C SER A 96 10.92 8.99 -20.66
N GLY A 97 11.94 8.32 -21.21
CA GLY A 97 11.85 7.51 -22.43
C GLY A 97 10.80 6.39 -22.39
N MET A 98 10.32 5.97 -21.21
CA MET A 98 9.20 5.04 -21.04
C MET A 98 7.86 5.68 -21.45
N ASN A 99 7.64 6.97 -21.18
CA ASN A 99 6.43 7.69 -21.61
C ASN A 99 6.42 7.97 -23.12
N ALA A 100 7.57 8.20 -23.73
CA ALA A 100 7.66 8.31 -25.19
C ALA A 100 7.24 7.00 -25.86
N HIS A 101 7.62 5.85 -25.29
CA HIS A 101 7.19 4.54 -25.77
C HIS A 101 5.68 4.30 -25.50
N TYR A 102 5.18 4.65 -24.33
CA TYR A 102 3.75 4.56 -23.99
C TYR A 102 2.88 5.45 -24.89
N ASN A 103 3.28 6.70 -25.09
CA ASN A 103 2.55 7.62 -25.98
C ASN A 103 2.61 7.17 -27.45
N ALA A 104 3.70 6.56 -27.88
CA ALA A 104 3.80 5.98 -29.22
C ALA A 104 2.88 4.75 -29.38
N VAL A 105 2.80 3.90 -28.35
CA VAL A 105 1.88 2.75 -28.34
C VAL A 105 0.42 3.21 -28.34
N LYS A 106 0.07 4.19 -27.48
CA LYS A 106 -1.28 4.76 -27.40
C LYS A 106 -1.69 5.45 -28.72
N LEU A 107 -0.79 6.23 -29.30
CA LEU A 107 -1.04 6.89 -30.61
C LEU A 107 -1.23 5.87 -31.74
N ASN A 108 -0.50 4.77 -31.71
CA ASN A 108 -0.64 3.68 -32.68
C ASN A 108 -1.93 2.89 -32.48
N GLU A 109 -2.39 2.72 -31.22
CA GLU A 109 -3.68 2.10 -30.92
C GLU A 109 -4.87 3.00 -31.34
N GLU A 110 -4.80 4.31 -31.07
CA GLU A 110 -5.80 5.30 -31.47
C GLU A 110 -5.92 5.42 -33.01
N ASN A 111 -4.83 5.15 -33.73
CA ASN A 111 -4.80 5.17 -35.19
C ASN A 111 -5.01 3.79 -35.85
N GLU A 112 -5.40 2.77 -35.05
CA GLU A 112 -5.58 1.38 -35.51
C GLU A 112 -4.37 0.82 -36.28
N VAL A 113 -3.16 1.26 -35.97
CA VAL A 113 -1.93 0.81 -36.63
C VAL A 113 -1.62 -0.62 -36.17
N GLU A 114 -1.93 -1.58 -37.04
CA GLU A 114 -1.40 -2.93 -36.92
C GLU A 114 0.13 -2.89 -37.10
N PHE A 115 0.89 -3.47 -36.18
CA PHE A 115 2.35 -3.64 -36.29
C PHE A 115 2.65 -4.77 -37.33
N VAL A 116 2.15 -4.63 -38.54
CA VAL A 116 2.40 -5.59 -39.61
C VAL A 116 3.83 -5.41 -40.09
N LYS A 117 4.70 -6.36 -39.70
CA LYS A 117 6.07 -6.44 -40.21
C LYS A 117 6.11 -7.09 -41.58
N THR A 118 7.09 -6.67 -42.38
CA THR A 118 7.32 -7.26 -43.71
C THR A 118 8.17 -8.54 -43.61
N PHE A 119 8.15 -9.34 -44.64
CA PHE A 119 9.00 -10.53 -44.75
C PHE A 119 10.50 -10.16 -44.70
N ASP A 120 10.87 -9.06 -45.35
CA ASP A 120 12.27 -8.60 -45.35
C ASP A 120 12.73 -8.18 -43.94
N GLU A 121 11.85 -7.52 -43.18
CA GLU A 121 12.12 -7.20 -41.77
C GLU A 121 12.27 -8.46 -40.90
N TRP A 122 11.49 -9.52 -41.21
CA TRP A 122 11.64 -10.81 -40.53
C TRP A 122 12.99 -11.46 -40.82
N GLU A 123 13.38 -11.53 -42.10
CA GLU A 123 14.67 -12.12 -42.49
C GLU A 123 15.86 -11.35 -41.87
N ALA A 124 15.81 -10.02 -41.86
CA ALA A 124 16.81 -9.19 -41.20
C ALA A 124 16.85 -9.48 -39.67
N TYR A 125 15.68 -9.49 -39.03
CA TYR A 125 15.57 -9.80 -37.59
C TYR A 125 16.07 -11.20 -37.24
N LYS A 126 15.74 -12.18 -38.12
CA LYS A 126 16.18 -13.58 -37.99
C LYS A 126 17.70 -13.70 -38.04
N GLY A 127 18.32 -12.97 -39.01
CA GLY A 127 19.77 -12.92 -39.14
C GLY A 127 20.47 -12.28 -37.93
N ASP A 128 19.98 -11.12 -37.51
CA ASP A 128 20.53 -10.37 -36.37
C ASP A 128 20.43 -11.11 -35.03
N ASN A 129 19.45 -11.99 -34.88
CA ASN A 129 19.18 -12.72 -33.64
C ASN A 129 19.52 -14.21 -33.70
N GLU A 130 20.18 -14.68 -34.77
CA GLU A 130 20.60 -16.06 -34.99
C GLU A 130 19.45 -17.09 -34.83
N ILE A 131 18.24 -16.72 -35.28
CA ILE A 131 17.05 -17.59 -35.21
C ILE A 131 17.14 -18.62 -36.35
N LYS A 132 17.08 -19.89 -36.02
CA LYS A 132 17.32 -20.98 -36.95
C LYS A 132 16.08 -21.48 -37.72
N ASP A 133 14.88 -21.10 -37.27
CA ASP A 133 13.62 -21.58 -37.83
C ASP A 133 12.57 -20.47 -37.90
N ASP A 134 11.48 -20.72 -38.65
CA ASP A 134 10.39 -19.77 -38.88
C ASP A 134 9.18 -19.96 -37.93
N THR A 135 9.32 -20.78 -36.88
CA THR A 135 8.19 -21.08 -35.97
C THR A 135 7.60 -19.85 -35.29
N LYS A 136 8.40 -18.79 -35.16
CA LYS A 136 8.01 -17.52 -34.52
C LYS A 136 7.70 -16.39 -35.51
N ARG A 137 7.82 -16.66 -36.81
CA ARG A 137 7.62 -15.67 -37.88
C ARG A 137 6.24 -15.01 -37.77
N ASP A 138 5.18 -15.81 -37.66
CA ASP A 138 3.80 -15.30 -37.69
C ASP A 138 3.53 -14.37 -36.48
N ASN A 139 4.14 -14.66 -35.34
CA ASN A 139 4.10 -13.75 -34.19
C ASN A 139 4.84 -12.44 -34.45
N TYR A 140 6.03 -12.51 -35.08
CA TYR A 140 6.80 -11.32 -35.39
C TYR A 140 6.10 -10.45 -36.44
N MET A 141 5.58 -11.10 -37.52
CA MET A 141 4.86 -10.44 -38.57
C MET A 141 3.62 -9.70 -38.10
N ARG A 142 2.85 -10.35 -37.21
CA ARG A 142 1.58 -9.82 -36.71
C ARG A 142 1.74 -8.85 -35.52
N TYR A 143 2.74 -9.05 -34.69
CA TYR A 143 2.87 -8.34 -33.39
C TYR A 143 4.20 -7.61 -33.22
N GLY A 144 5.08 -7.61 -34.21
CA GLY A 144 6.42 -7.05 -34.10
C GLY A 144 7.33 -7.75 -33.05
N SER A 145 6.88 -8.91 -32.53
CA SER A 145 7.57 -9.66 -31.46
C SER A 145 7.46 -11.16 -31.66
N ILE A 146 8.58 -11.88 -31.57
CA ILE A 146 8.63 -13.34 -31.65
C ILE A 146 7.87 -14.05 -30.51
N TYR A 147 7.56 -13.34 -29.46
CA TYR A 147 6.84 -13.86 -28.28
C TYR A 147 5.32 -13.70 -28.37
N GLY A 148 4.81 -13.12 -29.46
CA GLY A 148 3.39 -12.96 -29.76
C GLY A 148 2.70 -11.84 -28.97
N LYS A 149 1.37 -11.80 -29.03
CA LYS A 149 0.50 -10.78 -28.46
C LYS A 149 0.75 -10.51 -26.97
N LYS A 150 1.27 -11.47 -26.22
CA LYS A 150 1.58 -11.36 -24.79
C LYS A 150 2.61 -10.28 -24.46
N TYR A 151 3.44 -9.90 -25.43
CA TYR A 151 4.49 -8.88 -25.29
C TYR A 151 4.19 -7.57 -26.01
N CYS A 152 3.10 -7.53 -26.80
CA CYS A 152 2.43 -6.30 -27.21
C CYS A 152 1.44 -5.85 -26.13
N VAL A 153 1.84 -5.93 -24.88
CA VAL A 153 0.93 -5.67 -23.76
C VAL A 153 0.64 -4.18 -23.71
N LYS A 154 -0.64 -3.83 -23.85
CA LYS A 154 -1.20 -2.66 -23.18
C LYS A 154 -0.74 -2.68 -21.74
N THR A 155 0.26 -1.88 -21.41
CA THR A 155 0.50 -1.48 -20.03
C THR A 155 -0.44 -0.31 -19.78
N ASP A 156 -1.73 -0.63 -19.75
CA ASP A 156 -2.75 0.31 -19.29
C ASP A 156 -2.61 0.40 -17.79
N TYR A 157 -1.90 1.43 -17.34
CA TYR A 157 -1.81 1.77 -15.91
C TYR A 157 -3.10 2.44 -15.41
N GLY A 158 -4.14 2.55 -16.28
CA GLY A 158 -5.42 3.19 -15.97
C GLY A 158 -5.37 4.72 -16.07
N GLU A 159 -6.53 5.34 -16.33
CA GLU A 159 -6.68 6.80 -16.44
C GLU A 159 -6.32 7.53 -15.12
N TRP A 160 -6.42 6.84 -13.97
CA TRP A 160 -6.10 7.37 -12.64
C TRP A 160 -4.62 7.72 -12.42
N ASP A 161 -3.69 7.09 -13.16
CA ASP A 161 -2.25 7.36 -13.06
C ASP A 161 -1.89 8.72 -13.69
N SER A 162 -2.65 9.15 -14.68
CA SER A 162 -2.43 10.42 -15.39
C SER A 162 -2.92 11.65 -14.61
N GLU A 163 -3.81 11.47 -13.64
CA GLU A 163 -4.41 12.55 -12.84
C GLU A 163 -3.78 12.70 -11.44
N PHE A 164 -2.85 11.81 -11.07
CA PHE A 164 -2.21 11.90 -9.77
C PHE A 164 -1.12 12.97 -9.77
N THR A 165 -1.35 14.07 -9.04
CA THR A 165 -0.47 15.24 -8.99
C THR A 165 0.27 15.34 -7.66
N MET A 166 1.28 16.23 -7.58
CA MET A 166 2.00 16.51 -6.33
C MET A 166 1.09 17.13 -5.27
N GLU A 167 0.12 17.96 -5.67
CA GLU A 167 -0.89 18.53 -4.78
C GLU A 167 -1.77 17.43 -4.18
N ARG A 168 -2.22 16.48 -5.02
CA ARG A 168 -3.00 15.34 -4.56
C ARG A 168 -2.20 14.44 -3.62
N LEU A 169 -0.90 14.24 -3.88
CA LEU A 169 -0.01 13.53 -2.97
C LEU A 169 0.07 14.23 -1.61
N GLU A 170 0.20 15.56 -1.57
CA GLU A 170 0.24 16.34 -0.33
C GLU A 170 -1.07 16.22 0.46
N ASP A 171 -2.22 16.23 -0.23
CA ASP A 171 -3.53 15.99 0.40
C ASP A 171 -3.59 14.61 1.08
N PHE A 172 -3.10 13.55 0.41
CA PHE A 172 -3.02 12.21 0.99
C PHE A 172 -2.09 12.17 2.21
N VAL A 173 -0.90 12.73 2.12
CA VAL A 173 0.08 12.75 3.23
C VAL A 173 -0.51 13.52 4.43
N GLY A 174 -1.17 14.66 4.18
CA GLY A 174 -1.88 15.43 5.20
C GLY A 174 -3.04 14.65 5.84
N ALA A 175 -3.80 13.91 5.04
CA ALA A 175 -4.87 13.05 5.52
C ALA A 175 -4.32 11.89 6.36
N TYR A 176 -3.27 11.21 5.91
CA TYR A 176 -2.61 10.14 6.70
C TYR A 176 -2.09 10.64 8.03
N TYR A 177 -1.52 11.86 8.07
CA TYR A 177 -1.09 12.45 9.32
C TYR A 177 -2.24 12.59 10.33
N LYS A 178 -3.44 12.98 9.87
CA LYS A 178 -4.62 13.07 10.75
C LYS A 178 -5.09 11.70 11.24
N LYS A 179 -5.09 10.69 10.35
CA LYS A 179 -5.57 9.34 10.67
C LYS A 179 -4.63 8.53 11.56
N LEU A 180 -3.32 8.75 11.43
CA LEU A 180 -2.32 8.10 12.27
C LEU A 180 -2.49 8.55 13.73
N ARG A 181 -2.39 7.60 14.68
CA ARG A 181 -2.26 7.93 16.09
C ARG A 181 -0.93 8.61 16.40
N ARG A 182 -0.78 9.20 17.58
CA ARG A 182 0.52 9.69 18.04
C ARG A 182 1.50 8.54 18.17
N GLY A 183 2.67 8.64 17.56
CA GLY A 183 3.64 7.57 17.40
C GLY A 183 3.33 6.62 16.25
N GLY A 184 2.24 6.83 15.53
CA GLY A 184 1.94 6.09 14.29
C GLY A 184 2.95 6.42 13.20
N THR A 185 3.16 5.46 12.31
CA THR A 185 4.21 5.50 11.28
C THR A 185 3.60 5.55 9.89
N LEU A 186 4.12 6.40 9.02
CA LEU A 186 3.88 6.37 7.57
C LEU A 186 5.10 5.76 6.89
N ILE A 187 4.89 4.73 6.06
CA ILE A 187 5.86 4.21 5.09
C ILE A 187 5.24 4.35 3.71
N MET A 188 5.86 5.16 2.86
CA MET A 188 5.36 5.44 1.50
C MET A 188 6.45 5.20 0.47
N PHE A 189 6.21 4.23 -0.42
CA PHE A 189 7.04 4.04 -1.60
C PHE A 189 6.80 5.17 -2.60
N PHE A 190 7.83 5.61 -3.27
CA PHE A 190 7.71 6.68 -4.26
C PHE A 190 8.84 6.67 -5.28
N ASP A 191 8.70 7.49 -6.33
CA ASP A 191 9.70 7.65 -7.37
C ASP A 191 11.03 8.16 -6.78
N LEU A 192 12.12 7.45 -7.09
CA LEU A 192 13.47 7.81 -6.69
C LEU A 192 13.84 9.26 -7.05
N TRP A 193 13.41 9.75 -8.22
CA TRP A 193 13.74 11.08 -8.71
C TRP A 193 12.92 12.20 -8.06
N LYS A 194 11.86 11.84 -7.34
CA LYS A 194 10.97 12.75 -6.61
C LYS A 194 10.93 12.51 -5.11
N ILE A 195 11.85 11.72 -4.61
CA ILE A 195 11.88 11.37 -3.18
C ILE A 195 12.10 12.58 -2.26
N THR A 196 12.82 13.59 -2.74
CA THR A 196 13.03 14.85 -2.01
C THR A 196 11.72 15.63 -1.90
N ASP A 197 10.93 15.67 -2.97
CA ASP A 197 9.61 16.34 -2.95
C ASP A 197 8.68 15.68 -1.93
N LEU A 198 8.64 14.34 -1.89
CA LEU A 198 7.89 13.61 -0.87
C LEU A 198 8.39 13.93 0.54
N LYS A 199 9.72 14.00 0.75
CA LYS A 199 10.30 14.38 2.05
C LYS A 199 9.81 15.76 2.49
N ASP A 200 9.85 16.74 1.61
CA ASP A 200 9.43 18.11 1.90
C ASP A 200 7.91 18.19 2.21
N ILE A 201 7.09 17.42 1.50
CA ILE A 201 5.66 17.26 1.81
C ILE A 201 5.47 16.67 3.21
N MET A 202 6.18 15.60 3.53
CA MET A 202 6.08 14.97 4.86
C MET A 202 6.50 15.94 5.97
N GLU A 203 7.54 16.75 5.77
CA GLU A 203 7.98 17.77 6.72
C GLU A 203 6.91 18.87 6.91
N ARG A 204 6.31 19.36 5.82
CA ARG A 204 5.20 20.33 5.87
C ARG A 204 3.98 19.76 6.59
N CYS A 205 3.70 18.47 6.43
CA CYS A 205 2.65 17.76 7.15
C CYS A 205 3.02 17.38 8.59
N ASN A 206 4.16 17.88 9.12
CA ASN A 206 4.65 17.69 10.48
C ASN A 206 5.15 16.28 10.84
N PHE A 207 5.40 15.39 9.89
CA PHE A 207 6.09 14.13 10.17
C PHE A 207 7.50 14.39 10.72
N LYS A 208 7.93 13.56 11.65
CA LYS A 208 9.25 13.62 12.29
C LYS A 208 10.00 12.32 12.02
N GLN A 209 11.30 12.32 12.33
CA GLN A 209 12.17 11.16 12.20
C GLN A 209 12.15 10.56 10.80
N ILE A 210 12.08 11.42 9.76
CA ILE A 210 12.02 10.95 8.38
C ILE A 210 13.34 10.24 8.03
N ARG A 211 13.24 9.01 7.49
CA ARG A 211 14.35 8.17 7.06
C ARG A 211 13.99 7.50 5.72
N MET A 212 14.99 7.02 5.04
CA MET A 212 14.85 6.33 3.77
C MET A 212 14.90 4.81 3.98
N ILE A 213 14.03 4.11 3.26
CA ILE A 213 14.03 2.66 3.08
C ILE A 213 14.40 2.39 1.63
N GLU A 214 15.31 1.45 1.40
CA GLU A 214 15.71 0.99 0.07
C GLU A 214 15.39 -0.50 -0.07
N TRP A 215 14.55 -0.84 -1.07
CA TRP A 215 14.33 -2.22 -1.47
C TRP A 215 15.19 -2.57 -2.68
N ILE A 216 16.11 -3.51 -2.48
CA ILE A 216 16.95 -4.08 -3.53
C ILE A 216 16.33 -5.38 -4.00
N LYS A 217 15.88 -5.41 -5.25
CA LYS A 217 15.31 -6.58 -5.91
C LYS A 217 16.40 -7.60 -6.20
N THR A 218 16.33 -8.79 -5.61
CA THR A 218 17.37 -9.82 -5.82
C THR A 218 17.25 -10.55 -7.17
N ASN A 219 16.12 -10.37 -7.86
CA ASN A 219 15.84 -10.90 -9.20
C ASN A 219 15.30 -9.82 -10.15
N PRO A 220 16.02 -8.69 -10.34
CA PRO A 220 15.54 -7.64 -11.22
C PRO A 220 15.40 -8.16 -12.64
N GLN A 221 14.32 -7.77 -13.33
CA GLN A 221 14.14 -8.16 -14.72
C GLN A 221 14.97 -7.22 -15.61
N PRO A 222 15.79 -7.75 -16.55
CA PRO A 222 16.47 -6.93 -17.51
C PRO A 222 15.46 -6.32 -18.47
N LEU A 223 15.45 -4.99 -18.54
CA LEU A 223 14.70 -4.24 -19.53
C LEU A 223 15.58 -4.17 -20.79
N ASN A 224 15.31 -5.01 -21.80
CA ASN A 224 15.99 -5.02 -23.09
C ASN A 224 17.52 -4.98 -22.98
N SER A 225 18.14 -6.11 -22.77
CA SER A 225 19.59 -6.27 -22.52
C SER A 225 20.52 -5.75 -23.62
N LYS A 226 20.01 -5.52 -24.84
CA LYS A 226 20.79 -4.94 -25.95
C LYS A 226 20.93 -3.41 -25.85
N VAL A 227 19.98 -2.72 -25.19
CA VAL A 227 19.93 -1.26 -25.11
C VAL A 227 20.24 -0.79 -23.68
N ASN A 228 19.72 -1.47 -22.66
CA ASN A 228 19.87 -1.10 -21.25
C ASN A 228 20.65 -2.19 -20.51
N TYR A 229 21.91 -1.97 -20.23
CA TYR A 229 22.78 -2.89 -19.50
C TYR A 229 22.65 -2.77 -17.97
N LEU A 230 22.02 -1.68 -17.47
CA LEU A 230 21.68 -1.51 -16.06
C LEU A 230 20.24 -1.92 -15.82
N THR A 231 20.03 -2.78 -14.84
CA THR A 231 18.68 -3.18 -14.39
C THR A 231 18.18 -2.24 -13.32
N ASN A 232 16.90 -1.88 -13.36
CA ASN A 232 16.26 -1.12 -12.27
C ASN A 232 15.97 -2.07 -11.10
N CYS A 233 16.96 -2.27 -10.24
CA CYS A 233 16.85 -3.18 -9.11
C CYS A 233 16.41 -2.50 -7.80
N ARG A 234 16.20 -1.19 -7.78
CA ARG A 234 15.94 -0.43 -6.55
C ARG A 234 14.57 0.22 -6.57
N GLU A 235 13.91 0.17 -5.43
CA GLU A 235 12.76 1.01 -5.10
C GLU A 235 12.98 1.65 -3.74
N ILE A 236 12.45 2.85 -3.55
CA ILE A 236 12.69 3.65 -2.36
C ILE A 236 11.35 3.99 -1.71
N ALA A 237 11.35 3.99 -0.38
CA ALA A 237 10.27 4.54 0.43
C ALA A 237 10.83 5.53 1.46
N LEU A 238 9.99 6.45 1.90
CA LEU A 238 10.26 7.23 3.10
C LEU A 238 9.41 6.71 4.25
N ILE A 239 10.02 6.67 5.42
CA ILE A 239 9.38 6.44 6.69
C ILE A 239 9.34 7.72 7.50
N GLY A 240 8.22 8.04 8.13
CA GLY A 240 8.06 9.19 9.03
C GLY A 240 7.07 8.89 10.15
N VAL A 241 7.20 9.59 11.26
CA VAL A 241 6.43 9.34 12.49
C VAL A 241 5.57 10.55 12.84
N LYS A 242 4.30 10.33 13.20
CA LYS A 242 3.42 11.36 13.76
C LYS A 242 3.75 11.61 15.23
N GLY A 243 4.86 12.28 15.50
CA GLY A 243 5.26 12.65 16.87
C GLY A 243 5.31 11.46 17.85
N GLY A 244 5.95 11.62 18.98
CA GLY A 244 6.03 10.54 19.98
C GLY A 244 7.00 9.42 19.62
N SER A 245 6.86 8.27 20.28
CA SER A 245 7.68 7.07 20.03
C SER A 245 6.97 6.13 19.09
N PRO A 246 7.58 5.73 17.97
CA PRO A 246 7.00 4.76 17.05
C PRO A 246 7.04 3.34 17.63
N THR A 247 6.19 2.46 17.12
CA THR A 247 6.36 1.02 17.25
C THR A 247 7.56 0.61 16.41
N PHE A 248 8.55 -0.05 17.02
CA PHE A 248 9.70 -0.60 16.31
C PHE A 248 10.16 -1.89 16.99
N ASN A 249 9.86 -3.02 16.37
CA ASN A 249 10.09 -4.36 16.89
C ASN A 249 11.42 -4.96 16.39
N SER A 250 12.48 -4.14 16.41
CA SER A 250 13.84 -4.57 16.06
C SER A 250 14.83 -3.77 16.89
N SER A 251 16.00 -4.32 17.16
CA SER A 251 17.07 -3.61 17.85
C SER A 251 17.79 -2.61 16.96
N TYR A 252 17.90 -2.90 15.67
CA TYR A 252 18.58 -2.07 14.68
C TYR A 252 18.06 -2.41 13.27
N ASP A 253 17.98 -1.38 12.41
CA ASP A 253 17.67 -1.53 11.00
C ASP A 253 18.43 -0.46 10.19
N ASN A 254 19.13 -0.87 9.15
CA ASN A 254 19.87 0.03 8.26
C ASN A 254 19.01 0.59 7.12
N GLY A 255 17.75 0.20 7.03
CA GLY A 255 16.82 0.62 5.99
C GLY A 255 17.03 -0.05 4.63
N ILE A 256 17.88 -1.08 4.53
CA ILE A 256 18.15 -1.80 3.27
C ILE A 256 17.52 -3.18 3.34
N TYR A 257 16.61 -3.46 2.39
CA TYR A 257 15.85 -4.69 2.31
C TYR A 257 16.14 -5.43 1.01
N MET A 258 16.53 -6.68 1.08
CA MET A 258 16.87 -7.50 -0.08
C MET A 258 15.83 -8.61 -0.27
N TYR A 259 14.85 -8.37 -1.13
CA TYR A 259 13.78 -9.32 -1.43
C TYR A 259 13.55 -9.46 -2.93
N PRO A 260 13.14 -10.66 -3.40
CA PRO A 260 12.79 -10.83 -4.81
C PRO A 260 11.49 -10.10 -5.15
N LEU A 261 11.34 -9.75 -6.42
CA LEU A 261 10.04 -9.42 -7.01
C LEU A 261 9.08 -10.60 -6.81
N GLN A 262 7.82 -10.31 -6.58
CA GLN A 262 6.78 -11.34 -6.58
C GLN A 262 6.71 -11.97 -7.97
N GLY A 263 6.89 -13.29 -8.02
CA GLY A 263 6.84 -14.09 -9.24
C GLY A 263 5.73 -15.15 -9.21
N GLY A 264 5.58 -15.88 -10.34
CA GLY A 264 4.69 -17.03 -10.44
C GLY A 264 3.23 -16.69 -10.78
N LYS A 265 2.35 -17.69 -10.63
CA LYS A 265 0.93 -17.61 -11.01
C LYS A 265 0.12 -16.58 -10.21
N ASN A 266 0.62 -16.17 -9.06
CA ASN A 266 -0.04 -15.21 -8.16
C ASN A 266 0.36 -13.76 -8.45
N ARG A 267 1.15 -13.50 -9.50
CA ARG A 267 1.44 -12.15 -9.96
C ARG A 267 0.39 -11.76 -11.00
N PHE A 268 -0.52 -10.87 -10.63
CA PHE A 268 -1.56 -10.35 -11.52
C PHE A 268 -1.51 -8.82 -11.70
N HIS A 269 -0.66 -8.14 -10.92
CA HIS A 269 -0.44 -6.70 -11.06
C HIS A 269 0.98 -6.42 -11.56
N PRO A 270 1.17 -5.51 -12.53
CA PRO A 270 2.50 -5.25 -13.12
C PRO A 270 3.51 -4.71 -12.12
N THR A 271 3.09 -3.89 -11.16
CA THR A 271 3.93 -3.29 -10.11
C THR A 271 3.81 -3.96 -8.76
N GLN A 272 3.32 -5.21 -8.70
CA GLN A 272 3.12 -5.94 -7.45
C GLN A 272 4.38 -6.00 -6.60
N LYS A 273 4.27 -5.52 -5.36
CA LYS A 273 5.36 -5.50 -4.39
C LYS A 273 5.65 -6.90 -3.81
N SER A 274 6.83 -7.08 -3.24
CA SER A 274 7.22 -8.31 -2.58
C SER A 274 6.44 -8.51 -1.28
N LEU A 275 5.69 -9.61 -1.18
CA LEU A 275 4.95 -9.94 0.03
C LEU A 275 5.87 -10.07 1.26
N LYS A 276 7.04 -10.69 1.10
CA LYS A 276 8.02 -10.85 2.19
C LYS A 276 8.56 -9.51 2.69
N LEU A 277 8.77 -8.54 1.80
CA LEU A 277 9.14 -7.19 2.19
C LEU A 277 8.06 -6.54 3.05
N PHE A 278 6.80 -6.65 2.63
CA PHE A 278 5.68 -6.05 3.34
C PHE A 278 5.43 -6.75 4.69
N GLU A 279 5.56 -8.07 4.75
CA GLU A 279 5.54 -8.83 6.01
C GLU A 279 6.63 -8.32 6.98
N ASP A 280 7.86 -8.11 6.52
CA ASP A 280 8.97 -7.62 7.35
C ASP A 280 8.73 -6.17 7.84
N LEU A 281 8.29 -5.26 6.95
CA LEU A 281 7.95 -3.89 7.32
C LEU A 281 6.81 -3.83 8.34
N ILE A 282 5.74 -4.62 8.14
CA ILE A 282 4.60 -4.70 9.06
C ILE A 282 5.04 -5.26 10.41
N ALA A 283 5.86 -6.32 10.44
CA ALA A 283 6.37 -6.90 11.68
C ALA A 283 7.15 -5.90 12.51
N LYS A 284 8.01 -5.11 11.86
CA LYS A 284 8.88 -4.13 12.52
C LYS A 284 8.12 -2.92 13.02
N HIS A 285 7.10 -2.46 12.29
CA HIS A 285 6.45 -1.18 12.54
C HIS A 285 5.01 -1.28 13.08
N SER A 286 4.55 -2.49 13.42
CA SER A 286 3.25 -2.73 14.07
C SER A 286 3.29 -3.94 15.00
N ASN A 287 2.32 -4.03 15.91
CA ASN A 287 2.07 -5.19 16.75
C ASN A 287 0.84 -5.98 16.25
N GLU A 288 0.63 -7.20 16.77
CA GLU A 288 -0.61 -7.93 16.53
C GLU A 288 -1.82 -7.12 17.03
N GLY A 289 -2.87 -7.09 16.22
CA GLY A 289 -4.08 -6.30 16.49
C GLY A 289 -3.98 -4.82 16.12
N ASP A 290 -2.79 -4.27 15.79
CA ASP A 290 -2.65 -2.90 15.27
C ASP A 290 -3.36 -2.75 13.91
N VAL A 291 -3.80 -1.54 13.61
CA VAL A 291 -4.49 -1.20 12.36
C VAL A 291 -3.50 -0.67 11.34
N VAL A 292 -3.41 -1.37 10.22
CA VAL A 292 -2.60 -0.96 9.05
C VAL A 292 -3.53 -0.41 7.97
N LEU A 293 -3.14 0.72 7.37
CA LEU A 293 -3.89 1.40 6.31
C LEU A 293 -3.11 1.43 5.00
N ASP A 294 -3.82 1.13 3.89
CA ASP A 294 -3.33 1.33 2.53
C ASP A 294 -4.48 1.76 1.61
N THR A 295 -4.38 2.95 1.00
CA THR A 295 -5.42 3.47 0.09
C THR A 295 -5.05 3.37 -1.39
N PHE A 296 -3.94 2.71 -1.71
CA PHE A 296 -3.49 2.38 -3.07
C PHE A 296 -3.18 0.88 -3.15
N LEU A 297 -4.19 0.06 -2.90
CA LEU A 297 -4.01 -1.33 -2.55
C LEU A 297 -3.52 -2.22 -3.70
N GLY A 298 -3.89 -1.88 -4.95
CA GLY A 298 -3.46 -2.59 -6.15
C GLY A 298 -3.67 -4.11 -6.06
N SER A 299 -2.57 -4.84 -5.96
CA SER A 299 -2.59 -6.30 -5.83
C SER A 299 -2.96 -6.83 -4.44
N GLY A 300 -3.17 -5.95 -3.45
CA GLY A 300 -3.53 -6.35 -2.10
C GLY A 300 -2.38 -6.89 -1.24
N THR A 301 -1.15 -6.64 -1.62
CA THR A 301 0.03 -7.16 -0.88
C THR A 301 -0.03 -6.79 0.60
N THR A 302 -0.40 -5.54 0.92
CA THR A 302 -0.53 -5.04 2.30
C THR A 302 -1.61 -5.78 3.07
N ALA A 303 -2.80 -5.96 2.49
CA ALA A 303 -3.93 -6.66 3.13
C ALA A 303 -3.60 -8.15 3.39
N ILE A 304 -2.98 -8.82 2.40
CA ILE A 304 -2.56 -10.21 2.52
C ILE A 304 -1.51 -10.38 3.63
N ALA A 305 -0.53 -9.48 3.70
CA ALA A 305 0.47 -9.49 4.76
C ALA A 305 -0.17 -9.28 6.13
N CYS A 306 -1.08 -8.32 6.28
CA CYS A 306 -1.81 -8.06 7.52
C CYS A 306 -2.62 -9.28 7.99
N LYS A 307 -3.38 -9.92 7.07
CA LYS A 307 -4.14 -11.15 7.37
C LYS A 307 -3.24 -12.26 7.92
N LYS A 308 -2.08 -12.49 7.29
CA LYS A 308 -1.12 -13.51 7.72
C LYS A 308 -0.49 -13.23 9.08
N MET A 309 -0.38 -11.97 9.43
CA MET A 309 0.35 -11.54 10.62
C MET A 309 -0.57 -11.10 11.76
N SER A 310 -1.86 -11.35 11.67
CA SER A 310 -2.86 -10.97 12.68
C SER A 310 -2.90 -9.46 12.95
N ARG A 311 -2.69 -8.64 11.91
CA ARG A 311 -2.93 -7.19 11.93
C ARG A 311 -4.31 -6.92 11.35
N ARG A 312 -5.01 -5.94 11.91
CA ARG A 312 -6.23 -5.40 11.29
C ARG A 312 -5.83 -4.56 10.09
N PHE A 313 -6.61 -4.65 9.04
CA PHE A 313 -6.34 -3.92 7.81
C PHE A 313 -7.53 -3.04 7.42
N ARG A 314 -7.24 -1.84 6.97
CA ARG A 314 -8.17 -0.91 6.32
C ARG A 314 -7.59 -0.41 5.03
N GLY A 315 -8.38 -0.40 3.95
CA GLY A 315 -7.89 0.11 2.69
C GLY A 315 -8.90 0.13 1.58
N CYS A 316 -8.47 0.61 0.43
CA CYS A 316 -9.30 0.67 -0.76
C CYS A 316 -8.50 0.48 -2.04
N GLU A 317 -9.22 0.10 -3.08
CA GLU A 317 -8.75 0.00 -4.45
C GLU A 317 -9.78 0.67 -5.36
N ILE A 318 -9.32 1.59 -6.20
CA ILE A 318 -10.22 2.32 -7.10
C ILE A 318 -10.63 1.47 -8.32
N SER A 319 -9.74 0.59 -8.79
CA SER A 319 -10.02 -0.32 -9.90
C SER A 319 -10.91 -1.48 -9.44
N GLY A 320 -12.13 -1.56 -9.99
CA GLY A 320 -13.03 -2.69 -9.72
C GLY A 320 -12.42 -4.04 -10.10
N GLU A 321 -11.64 -4.10 -11.20
CA GLU A 321 -10.98 -5.34 -11.64
C GLU A 321 -9.96 -5.85 -10.62
N TYR A 322 -9.11 -4.95 -10.08
CA TYR A 322 -8.12 -5.34 -9.07
C TYR A 322 -8.79 -5.63 -7.73
N TYR A 323 -9.81 -4.87 -7.36
CA TYR A 323 -10.62 -5.12 -6.17
C TYR A 323 -11.23 -6.53 -6.18
N ASP A 324 -11.91 -6.93 -7.27
CA ASP A 324 -12.55 -8.25 -7.39
C ASP A 324 -11.54 -9.40 -7.31
N LYS A 325 -10.39 -9.24 -7.99
CA LYS A 325 -9.28 -10.20 -7.91
C LYS A 325 -8.74 -10.33 -6.49
N LEU A 326 -8.55 -9.21 -5.82
CA LEU A 326 -8.07 -9.19 -4.44
C LEU A 326 -9.06 -9.86 -3.49
N MET A 327 -10.35 -9.54 -3.58
CA MET A 327 -11.36 -10.14 -2.71
C MET A 327 -11.38 -11.66 -2.86
N SER A 328 -11.17 -12.18 -4.07
CA SER A 328 -11.05 -13.63 -4.30
C SER A 328 -9.84 -14.29 -3.62
N LEU A 329 -8.80 -13.51 -3.28
CA LEU A 329 -7.60 -14.00 -2.58
C LEU A 329 -7.72 -13.85 -1.05
N LEU A 330 -8.57 -12.94 -0.58
CA LEU A 330 -8.78 -12.67 0.83
C LEU A 330 -9.85 -13.60 1.46
N CYS A 331 -10.77 -14.13 0.64
CA CYS A 331 -11.69 -15.18 1.05
C CYS A 331 -10.95 -16.51 1.24
#